data_a2fd3da799315a6d4f3619163a2cecfa
#
_entry.id   a2fd3da799315a6d4f3619163a2cecfa
#
_cell.length_a   1.000
_cell.length_b   1.000
_cell.length_c   1.000
_cell.angle_alpha   90.00
_cell.angle_beta   90.00
_cell.angle_gamma   90.00
#
_symmetry.space_group_name_H-M   'P 1'
#
loop_
_entity.id
_entity.type
_entity.pdbx_description
1 polymer ?
#
loop_
_entity_poly.entity_id
_entity_poly.type
_entity_poly.pdbx_seq_one_letter_code
_entity_poly.pdbx_strand_id
1 'polypeptide(L)'
;MTLSRDCHAAGWSAAANINHSSLKSLPWRPFGRDEIGWRIYAPLIGREIGVDCPPQSTGFARALAQWQQRHGYAPDGLVSELTFTRMKGVVQGRRPLVLLASQGVCAAPAAEADLVALSPDDSLGGKLVQLRPGAATAYRRMVAAARAEEPEIAAQPDLMKVFSAYRSPAYDAARCAAQDNCNGRERAACSPHRTGLAIDLYLGTAPGFAADSSADANREAMTRGPAYRWMLLNAERFGFVNYPFEPWHWEWTGEAPRTP
;
A
#
# COMPACT_ATOMS: atom_id res chain seq x y z
N MET A 1 -9.56 -12.91 -4.80
CA MET A 1 -10.01 -13.30 -3.43
C MET A 1 -11.38 -12.71 -3.19
N THR A 2 -12.38 -13.50 -2.76
CA THR A 2 -13.73 -12.98 -2.44
C THR A 2 -13.79 -12.73 -0.94
N LEU A 3 -14.09 -11.50 -0.53
CA LEU A 3 -14.28 -11.15 0.88
C LEU A 3 -15.69 -11.50 1.34
N SER A 4 -15.80 -11.99 2.59
CA SER A 4 -17.11 -12.23 3.22
C SER A 4 -17.82 -10.90 3.50
N ARG A 5 -19.12 -10.85 3.25
CA ARG A 5 -20.03 -9.74 3.60
C ARG A 5 -20.96 -10.09 4.74
N ASP A 6 -20.68 -11.18 5.47
CA ASP A 6 -21.40 -11.49 6.70
C ASP A 6 -20.89 -10.58 7.84
N CYS A 7 -21.52 -9.43 7.98
CA CYS A 7 -21.14 -8.40 8.93
C CYS A 7 -21.80 -8.52 10.30
N HIS A 8 -22.58 -9.58 10.52
CA HIS A 8 -23.28 -9.85 11.77
C HIS A 8 -22.75 -11.10 12.47
N ALA A 9 -22.47 -11.00 13.76
CA ALA A 9 -22.04 -12.10 14.59
C ALA A 9 -22.47 -11.91 16.05
N ALA A 10 -23.10 -12.92 16.65
CA ALA A 10 -23.47 -12.88 18.06
C ALA A 10 -22.22 -12.83 18.96
N GLY A 11 -22.33 -12.17 20.10
CA GLY A 11 -21.29 -12.14 21.13
C GLY A 11 -20.14 -11.12 20.91
N TRP A 12 -20.14 -10.35 19.80
CA TRP A 12 -19.02 -9.45 19.45
C TRP A 12 -19.35 -7.95 19.58
N SER A 13 -20.48 -7.58 20.18
CA SER A 13 -20.92 -6.19 20.28
C SER A 13 -19.95 -5.32 21.07
N ALA A 14 -19.35 -5.81 22.16
CA ALA A 14 -18.39 -5.07 22.95
C ALA A 14 -17.13 -4.73 22.13
N ALA A 15 -16.56 -5.73 21.45
CA ALA A 15 -15.38 -5.52 20.59
C ALA A 15 -15.70 -4.58 19.41
N ALA A 16 -16.86 -4.72 18.78
CA ALA A 16 -17.31 -3.84 17.70
C ALA A 16 -17.40 -2.38 18.16
N ASN A 17 -17.95 -2.12 19.36
CA ASN A 17 -18.04 -0.78 19.94
C ASN A 17 -16.66 -0.19 20.25
N ILE A 18 -15.74 -0.98 20.78
CA ILE A 18 -14.35 -0.55 21.03
C ILE A 18 -13.65 -0.23 19.71
N ASN A 19 -13.77 -1.09 18.70
CA ASN A 19 -13.23 -0.83 17.37
C ASN A 19 -13.80 0.45 16.74
N HIS A 20 -15.11 0.71 16.93
CA HIS A 20 -15.74 1.96 16.48
C HIS A 20 -15.10 3.18 17.14
N SER A 21 -14.94 3.16 18.45
CA SER A 21 -14.35 4.27 19.20
C SER A 21 -12.88 4.48 18.84
N SER A 22 -12.09 3.40 18.82
CA SER A 22 -10.65 3.43 18.55
C SER A 22 -10.31 3.77 17.10
N LEU A 23 -11.23 3.57 16.16
CA LEU A 23 -11.02 3.84 14.74
C LEU A 23 -10.51 5.26 14.46
N LYS A 24 -10.92 6.23 15.28
CA LYS A 24 -10.53 7.65 15.18
C LYS A 24 -9.64 8.15 16.31
N SER A 25 -9.43 7.37 17.35
CA SER A 25 -8.82 7.87 18.59
C SER A 25 -7.66 7.04 19.11
N LEU A 26 -7.36 5.86 18.54
CA LEU A 26 -6.24 5.04 18.99
C LEU A 26 -4.91 5.78 18.76
N PRO A 27 -4.15 6.16 19.81
CA PRO A 27 -2.80 6.66 19.65
C PRO A 27 -1.87 5.47 19.43
N TRP A 28 -1.08 5.48 18.37
CA TRP A 28 -0.17 4.39 18.02
C TRP A 28 0.96 4.84 17.07
N ARG A 29 1.91 3.94 16.82
CA ARG A 29 3.07 4.23 15.96
C ARG A 29 3.29 3.12 14.92
N PRO A 30 2.35 2.85 14.02
CA PRO A 30 2.36 1.65 13.17
C PRO A 30 3.58 1.57 12.24
N PHE A 31 4.16 2.71 11.86
CA PHE A 31 5.39 2.83 11.07
C PHE A 31 6.45 3.73 11.74
N GLY A 32 6.44 3.81 13.08
CA GLY A 32 7.37 4.64 13.85
C GLY A 32 7.08 6.14 13.79
N ARG A 33 5.94 6.56 13.20
CA ARG A 33 5.38 7.90 13.26
C ARG A 33 4.16 7.88 14.17
N ASP A 34 3.98 8.92 14.98
CA ASP A 34 2.78 9.08 15.79
C ASP A 34 1.58 9.32 14.88
N GLU A 35 0.55 8.49 15.03
CA GLU A 35 -0.71 8.55 14.29
C GLU A 35 -1.88 8.43 15.27
N ILE A 36 -3.03 8.99 14.89
CA ILE A 36 -4.27 8.90 15.68
C ILE A 36 -5.35 8.21 14.86
N GLY A 37 -5.84 7.09 15.41
CA GLY A 37 -6.81 6.25 14.74
C GLY A 37 -6.18 5.36 13.67
N TRP A 38 -6.99 4.41 13.17
CA TRP A 38 -6.51 3.40 12.22
C TRP A 38 -7.35 3.34 10.92
N ARG A 39 -8.09 4.43 10.61
CA ARG A 39 -8.97 4.50 9.44
C ARG A 39 -8.23 4.29 8.12
N ILE A 40 -6.99 4.77 8.02
CA ILE A 40 -6.13 4.61 6.84
C ILE A 40 -5.89 3.12 6.55
N TYR A 41 -5.75 2.32 7.59
CA TYR A 41 -5.42 0.90 7.49
C TYR A 41 -6.65 -0.02 7.52
N ALA A 42 -7.84 0.52 7.75
CA ALA A 42 -9.06 -0.28 7.86
C ALA A 42 -9.34 -1.17 6.63
N PRO A 43 -9.18 -0.70 5.37
CA PRO A 43 -9.34 -1.56 4.21
C PRO A 43 -8.32 -2.71 4.16
N LEU A 44 -7.06 -2.44 4.51
CA LEU A 44 -6.02 -3.48 4.58
C LEU A 44 -6.34 -4.52 5.64
N ILE A 45 -6.75 -4.09 6.83
CA ILE A 45 -7.15 -4.99 7.92
C ILE A 45 -8.32 -5.86 7.46
N GLY A 46 -9.36 -5.27 6.87
CA GLY A 46 -10.51 -6.00 6.32
C GLY A 46 -10.09 -7.08 5.32
N ARG A 47 -9.21 -6.74 4.40
CA ARG A 47 -8.66 -7.69 3.42
C ARG A 47 -7.89 -8.83 4.11
N GLU A 48 -7.02 -8.54 5.07
CA GLU A 48 -6.22 -9.55 5.77
C GLU A 48 -7.05 -10.49 6.63
N ILE A 49 -8.14 -10.01 7.22
CA ILE A 49 -9.09 -10.85 7.97
C ILE A 49 -10.18 -11.49 7.09
N GLY A 50 -10.21 -11.15 5.80
CA GLY A 50 -11.07 -11.79 4.80
C GLY A 50 -12.50 -11.26 4.75
N VAL A 51 -12.77 -10.02 5.19
CA VAL A 51 -14.13 -9.45 5.19
C VAL A 51 -14.20 -8.07 4.54
N ASP A 52 -15.33 -7.80 3.88
CA ASP A 52 -15.75 -6.48 3.40
C ASP A 52 -16.85 -5.94 4.31
N CYS A 53 -16.50 -5.75 5.58
CA CYS A 53 -17.43 -5.31 6.61
C CYS A 53 -16.92 -3.99 7.24
N PRO A 54 -17.86 -3.11 7.63
CA PRO A 54 -17.49 -1.92 8.39
C PRO A 54 -16.74 -2.27 9.68
N PRO A 55 -15.69 -1.52 10.04
CA PRO A 55 -14.89 -1.79 11.25
C PRO A 55 -15.69 -1.88 12.56
N GLN A 56 -16.83 -1.19 12.63
CA GLN A 56 -17.75 -1.19 13.77
C GLN A 56 -18.75 -2.35 13.76
N SER A 57 -18.64 -3.29 12.82
CA SER A 57 -19.56 -4.43 12.76
C SER A 57 -19.09 -5.59 13.62
N THR A 58 -20.03 -6.39 14.12
CA THR A 58 -19.75 -7.59 14.89
C THR A 58 -19.08 -8.68 14.04
N GLY A 59 -19.37 -8.71 12.73
CA GLY A 59 -18.71 -9.61 11.77
C GLY A 59 -17.22 -9.28 11.59
N PHE A 60 -16.85 -7.97 11.55
CA PHE A 60 -15.47 -7.56 11.52
C PHE A 60 -14.71 -8.00 12.79
N ALA A 61 -15.28 -7.74 13.99
CA ALA A 61 -14.67 -8.14 15.26
C ALA A 61 -14.46 -9.65 15.35
N ARG A 62 -15.46 -10.45 14.96
CA ARG A 62 -15.34 -11.92 14.89
C ARG A 62 -14.22 -12.36 13.95
N ALA A 63 -14.18 -11.82 12.74
CA ALA A 63 -13.18 -12.18 11.74
C ALA A 63 -11.77 -11.82 12.22
N LEU A 64 -11.61 -10.66 12.89
CA LEU A 64 -10.36 -10.25 13.49
C LEU A 64 -9.93 -11.21 14.61
N ALA A 65 -10.84 -11.61 15.50
CA ALA A 65 -10.57 -12.60 16.54
C ALA A 65 -10.12 -13.95 15.96
N GLN A 66 -10.76 -14.41 14.90
CA GLN A 66 -10.34 -15.62 14.20
C GLN A 66 -8.95 -15.49 13.57
N TRP A 67 -8.64 -14.33 13.00
CA TRP A 67 -7.29 -14.04 12.49
C TRP A 67 -6.26 -14.04 13.63
N GLN A 68 -6.54 -13.37 14.75
CA GLN A 68 -5.69 -13.36 15.94
C GLN A 68 -5.43 -14.77 16.44
N GLN A 69 -6.46 -15.60 16.58
CA GLN A 69 -6.34 -17.00 17.01
C GLN A 69 -5.42 -17.81 16.10
N ARG A 70 -5.60 -17.70 14.76
CA ARG A 70 -4.74 -18.39 13.79
C ARG A 70 -3.28 -17.98 13.86
N HIS A 71 -3.00 -16.78 14.38
CA HIS A 71 -1.64 -16.25 14.51
C HIS A 71 -1.08 -16.30 15.94
N GLY A 72 -1.77 -17.02 16.85
CA GLY A 72 -1.30 -17.24 18.23
C GLY A 72 -1.49 -16.05 19.17
N TYR A 73 -2.43 -15.15 18.88
CA TYR A 73 -2.80 -14.02 19.74
C TYR A 73 -4.11 -14.30 20.48
N ALA A 74 -4.32 -13.58 21.60
CA ALA A 74 -5.63 -13.57 22.27
C ALA A 74 -6.71 -13.11 21.30
N PRO A 75 -7.79 -13.92 21.10
CA PRO A 75 -8.82 -13.64 20.10
C PRO A 75 -9.87 -12.65 20.65
N ASP A 76 -9.44 -11.42 20.96
CA ASP A 76 -10.28 -10.36 21.52
C ASP A 76 -11.09 -9.58 20.46
N GLY A 77 -10.72 -9.71 19.18
CA GLY A 77 -11.38 -9.03 18.07
C GLY A 77 -11.11 -7.53 18.04
N LEU A 78 -10.09 -7.04 18.74
CA LEU A 78 -9.73 -5.63 18.82
C LEU A 78 -8.55 -5.28 17.92
N VAL A 79 -8.66 -4.14 17.23
CA VAL A 79 -7.51 -3.56 16.54
C VAL A 79 -6.60 -2.91 17.58
N SER A 80 -5.35 -3.36 17.61
CA SER A 80 -4.30 -2.85 18.49
C SER A 80 -2.99 -2.71 17.74
N GLU A 81 -2.04 -1.99 18.30
CA GLU A 81 -0.70 -1.87 17.73
C GLU A 81 -0.01 -3.23 17.57
N LEU A 82 -0.17 -4.13 18.56
CA LEU A 82 0.38 -5.48 18.52
C LEU A 82 -0.19 -6.29 17.35
N THR A 83 -1.53 -6.34 17.25
CA THR A 83 -2.23 -7.05 16.16
C THR A 83 -1.82 -6.50 14.80
N PHE A 84 -1.81 -5.17 14.64
CA PHE A 84 -1.44 -4.54 13.39
C PHE A 84 0.04 -4.73 13.05
N THR A 85 0.94 -4.71 14.04
CA THR A 85 2.37 -4.97 13.81
C THR A 85 2.60 -6.37 13.22
N ARG A 86 1.87 -7.37 13.71
CA ARG A 86 1.92 -8.72 13.13
C ARG A 86 1.38 -8.75 11.70
N MET A 87 0.23 -8.15 11.48
CA MET A 87 -0.43 -8.06 10.17
C MET A 87 0.47 -7.33 9.17
N LYS A 88 1.04 -6.19 9.59
CA LYS A 88 2.04 -5.44 8.83
C LYS A 88 3.25 -6.32 8.45
N GLY A 89 3.75 -7.14 9.38
CA GLY A 89 4.86 -8.07 9.12
C GLY A 89 4.55 -9.05 7.99
N VAL A 90 3.34 -9.61 7.95
CA VAL A 90 2.89 -10.48 6.86
C VAL A 90 2.88 -9.75 5.51
N VAL A 91 2.32 -8.54 5.49
CA VAL A 91 2.24 -7.72 4.25
C VAL A 91 3.63 -7.28 3.79
N GLN A 92 4.45 -6.78 4.69
CA GLN A 92 5.81 -6.32 4.38
C GLN A 92 6.73 -7.45 3.92
N GLY A 93 6.56 -8.66 4.47
CA GLY A 93 7.34 -9.83 4.07
C GLY A 93 7.12 -10.26 2.60
N ARG A 94 6.08 -9.75 1.94
CA ARG A 94 5.83 -9.98 0.50
C ARG A 94 6.62 -9.02 -0.40
N ARG A 95 7.17 -7.93 0.16
CA ARG A 95 7.92 -6.92 -0.60
C ARG A 95 9.38 -7.37 -0.78
N PRO A 96 9.89 -7.46 -2.04
CA PRO A 96 11.22 -7.99 -2.31
C PRO A 96 12.34 -7.24 -1.59
N LEU A 97 12.20 -5.93 -1.45
CA LEU A 97 13.23 -5.08 -0.88
C LEU A 97 13.27 -5.08 0.65
N VAL A 98 12.17 -5.41 1.31
CA VAL A 98 12.17 -5.56 2.78
C VAL A 98 13.09 -6.70 3.19
N LEU A 99 13.12 -7.80 2.43
CA LEU A 99 14.01 -8.93 2.70
C LEU A 99 15.48 -8.52 2.56
N LEU A 100 15.86 -7.79 1.50
CA LEU A 100 17.22 -7.29 1.33
C LEU A 100 17.60 -6.28 2.42
N ALA A 101 16.71 -5.33 2.71
CA ALA A 101 16.95 -4.33 3.75
C ALA A 101 17.13 -4.94 5.14
N SER A 102 16.42 -6.03 5.46
CA SER A 102 16.59 -6.78 6.72
C SER A 102 17.96 -7.44 6.85
N GLN A 103 18.63 -7.67 5.72
CA GLN A 103 20.00 -8.20 5.64
C GLN A 103 21.06 -7.09 5.54
N GLY A 104 20.65 -5.81 5.65
CA GLY A 104 21.55 -4.67 5.48
C GLY A 104 21.99 -4.45 4.02
N VAL A 105 21.33 -5.09 3.06
CA VAL A 105 21.70 -5.03 1.63
C VAL A 105 20.80 -4.02 0.91
N CYS A 106 21.44 -3.10 0.20
CA CYS A 106 20.78 -2.19 -0.72
C CYS A 106 20.74 -2.82 -2.11
N ALA A 107 19.56 -2.95 -2.70
CA ALA A 107 19.43 -3.47 -4.05
C ALA A 107 20.23 -2.64 -5.06
N ALA A 108 20.84 -3.31 -6.03
CA ALA A 108 21.54 -2.65 -7.13
C ALA A 108 20.57 -1.79 -7.95
N PRO A 109 20.98 -0.59 -8.41
CA PRO A 109 20.15 0.18 -9.33
C PRO A 109 20.01 -0.54 -10.67
N ALA A 110 18.86 -0.34 -11.33
CA ALA A 110 18.72 -0.78 -12.71
C ALA A 110 19.69 -0.02 -13.61
N ALA A 111 20.33 -0.73 -14.55
CA ALA A 111 21.05 -0.06 -15.62
C ALA A 111 20.05 0.62 -16.58
N GLU A 112 20.44 1.73 -17.20
CA GLU A 112 19.57 2.46 -18.13
C GLU A 112 19.09 1.57 -19.28
N ALA A 113 19.93 0.68 -19.77
CA ALA A 113 19.58 -0.27 -20.83
C ALA A 113 18.53 -1.32 -20.42
N ASP A 114 18.30 -1.50 -19.12
CA ASP A 114 17.28 -2.40 -18.57
C ASP A 114 15.90 -1.73 -18.38
N LEU A 115 15.79 -0.46 -18.75
CA LEU A 115 14.59 0.34 -18.51
C LEU A 115 13.88 0.65 -19.83
N VAL A 116 12.55 0.70 -19.77
CA VAL A 116 11.70 1.17 -20.85
C VAL A 116 10.84 2.34 -20.38
N ALA A 117 10.66 3.33 -21.24
CA ALA A 117 9.76 4.43 -20.97
C ALA A 117 8.30 3.96 -21.05
N LEU A 118 7.47 4.43 -20.13
CA LEU A 118 6.02 4.35 -20.25
C LEU A 118 5.53 5.39 -21.26
N SER A 119 4.36 5.14 -21.85
CA SER A 119 3.72 6.14 -22.72
C SER A 119 3.31 7.38 -21.90
N PRO A 120 3.20 8.56 -22.51
CA PRO A 120 2.69 9.74 -21.82
C PRO A 120 1.30 9.52 -21.20
N ASP A 121 0.46 8.69 -21.83
CA ASP A 121 -0.87 8.35 -21.32
C ASP A 121 -0.84 7.48 -20.06
N ASP A 122 0.23 6.71 -19.84
CA ASP A 122 0.43 5.89 -18.66
C ASP A 122 0.92 6.73 -17.46
N SER A 123 1.41 7.94 -17.68
CA SER A 123 2.00 8.81 -16.64
C SER A 123 1.12 10.01 -16.29
N LEU A 124 1.12 10.41 -15.04
CA LEU A 124 0.40 11.59 -14.57
C LEU A 124 1.10 12.86 -15.09
N GLY A 125 0.36 13.67 -15.85
CA GLY A 125 0.89 14.87 -16.48
C GLY A 125 1.82 14.60 -17.68
N GLY A 126 1.83 13.39 -18.24
CA GLY A 126 2.58 13.05 -19.45
C GLY A 126 4.11 13.04 -19.30
N LYS A 127 4.62 13.03 -18.06
CA LYS A 127 6.07 13.08 -17.81
C LYS A 127 6.75 11.75 -18.11
N LEU A 128 8.05 11.81 -18.45
CA LEU A 128 8.86 10.62 -18.66
C LEU A 128 9.00 9.84 -17.34
N VAL A 129 8.54 8.61 -17.34
CA VAL A 129 8.75 7.63 -16.28
C VAL A 129 9.23 6.31 -16.88
N GLN A 130 10.10 5.59 -16.20
CA GLN A 130 10.74 4.39 -16.70
C GLN A 130 10.58 3.24 -15.71
N LEU A 131 10.41 2.03 -16.23
CA LEU A 131 10.34 0.77 -15.49
C LEU A 131 11.14 -0.32 -16.19
N ARG A 132 11.39 -1.42 -15.51
CA ARG A 132 11.81 -2.67 -16.20
C ARG A 132 10.67 -3.18 -17.10
N PRO A 133 10.98 -3.80 -18.25
CA PRO A 133 9.99 -4.23 -19.24
C PRO A 133 8.87 -5.10 -18.65
N GLY A 134 9.23 -6.04 -17.77
CA GLY A 134 8.27 -6.92 -17.09
C GLY A 134 7.30 -6.15 -16.21
N ALA A 135 7.82 -5.22 -15.39
CA ALA A 135 7.01 -4.36 -14.52
C ALA A 135 6.08 -3.44 -15.34
N ALA A 136 6.58 -2.85 -16.45
CA ALA A 136 5.78 -2.03 -17.35
C ALA A 136 4.62 -2.82 -17.99
N THR A 137 4.89 -4.06 -18.42
CA THR A 137 3.86 -4.95 -18.98
C THR A 137 2.82 -5.33 -17.94
N ALA A 138 3.26 -5.71 -16.73
CA ALA A 138 2.38 -6.07 -15.62
C ALA A 138 1.50 -4.89 -15.19
N TYR A 139 2.07 -3.68 -15.12
CA TYR A 139 1.34 -2.45 -14.83
C TYR A 139 0.21 -2.20 -15.84
N ARG A 140 0.50 -2.23 -17.15
CA ARG A 140 -0.53 -2.01 -18.18
C ARG A 140 -1.66 -3.03 -18.11
N ARG A 141 -1.34 -4.30 -17.88
CA ARG A 141 -2.34 -5.36 -17.67
C ARG A 141 -3.20 -5.10 -16.44
N MET A 142 -2.58 -4.63 -15.36
CA MET A 142 -3.29 -4.27 -14.11
C MET A 142 -4.26 -3.12 -14.33
N VAL A 143 -3.83 -2.03 -14.98
CA VAL A 143 -4.69 -0.87 -15.27
C VAL A 143 -5.84 -1.25 -16.21
N ALA A 144 -5.57 -2.04 -17.25
CA ALA A 144 -6.62 -2.51 -18.17
C ALA A 144 -7.67 -3.34 -17.43
N ALA A 145 -7.27 -4.26 -16.55
CA ALA A 145 -8.19 -5.04 -15.74
C ALA A 145 -8.99 -4.17 -14.76
N ALA A 146 -8.34 -3.21 -14.09
CA ALA A 146 -9.00 -2.31 -13.15
C ALA A 146 -10.10 -1.49 -13.83
N ARG A 147 -9.83 -0.95 -15.02
CA ARG A 147 -10.82 -0.19 -15.79
C ARG A 147 -11.96 -1.05 -16.32
N ALA A 148 -11.70 -2.32 -16.64
CA ALA A 148 -12.73 -3.24 -17.08
C ALA A 148 -13.62 -3.75 -15.94
N GLU A 149 -13.06 -3.89 -14.73
CA GLU A 149 -13.74 -4.49 -13.58
C GLU A 149 -14.41 -3.43 -12.66
N GLU A 150 -13.93 -2.15 -12.68
CA GLU A 150 -14.40 -1.09 -11.78
C GLU A 150 -14.79 0.18 -12.56
N PRO A 151 -16.10 0.42 -12.75
CA PRO A 151 -16.59 1.58 -13.52
C PRO A 151 -16.15 2.94 -12.97
N GLU A 152 -15.96 3.07 -11.65
CA GLU A 152 -15.49 4.32 -11.04
C GLU A 152 -14.04 4.64 -11.43
N ILE A 153 -13.20 3.62 -11.66
CA ILE A 153 -11.85 3.78 -12.17
C ILE A 153 -11.89 4.13 -13.67
N ALA A 154 -12.76 3.47 -14.43
CA ALA A 154 -12.91 3.75 -15.86
C ALA A 154 -13.37 5.20 -16.13
N ALA A 155 -14.24 5.74 -15.29
CA ALA A 155 -14.76 7.11 -15.39
C ALA A 155 -13.73 8.20 -15.04
N GLN A 156 -12.60 7.85 -14.42
CA GLN A 156 -11.58 8.79 -13.96
C GLN A 156 -10.23 8.47 -14.62
N PRO A 157 -9.90 9.08 -15.78
CA PRO A 157 -8.77 8.66 -16.62
C PRO A 157 -7.40 8.82 -15.95
N ASP A 158 -7.28 9.65 -14.90
CA ASP A 158 -6.03 9.85 -14.18
C ASP A 158 -5.79 8.82 -13.08
N LEU A 159 -6.84 8.13 -12.60
CA LEU A 159 -6.64 7.08 -11.61
C LEU A 159 -5.73 5.98 -12.16
N MET A 160 -4.80 5.57 -11.31
CA MET A 160 -3.75 4.59 -11.56
C MET A 160 -2.66 5.02 -12.57
N LYS A 161 -2.62 6.29 -13.02
CA LYS A 161 -1.46 6.80 -13.75
C LYS A 161 -0.23 6.85 -12.84
N VAL A 162 0.93 6.57 -13.41
CA VAL A 162 2.21 6.57 -12.68
C VAL A 162 2.69 8.01 -12.50
N PHE A 163 2.90 8.46 -11.29
CA PHE A 163 3.53 9.76 -11.05
C PHE A 163 5.00 9.67 -10.65
N SER A 164 5.48 8.48 -10.26
CA SER A 164 6.89 8.21 -9.98
C SER A 164 7.19 6.73 -10.25
N ALA A 165 8.37 6.46 -10.83
CA ALA A 165 8.82 5.09 -11.12
C ALA A 165 10.33 4.99 -10.86
N TYR A 166 11.17 4.57 -11.81
CA TYR A 166 12.61 4.52 -11.61
C TYR A 166 13.16 5.89 -11.15
N ARG A 167 14.01 5.84 -10.15
CA ARG A 167 14.80 6.97 -9.66
C ARG A 167 16.24 6.51 -9.45
N SER A 168 17.18 7.27 -9.99
CA SER A 168 18.60 6.97 -9.76
C SER A 168 18.98 7.18 -8.28
N PRO A 169 19.99 6.47 -7.76
CA PRO A 169 20.49 6.69 -6.41
C PRO A 169 20.89 8.14 -6.13
N ALA A 170 21.49 8.81 -7.12
CA ALA A 170 21.87 10.22 -7.01
C ALA A 170 20.65 11.15 -6.87
N TYR A 171 19.58 10.85 -7.61
CA TYR A 171 18.32 11.60 -7.51
C TYR A 171 17.66 11.43 -6.13
N ASP A 172 17.58 10.18 -5.61
CA ASP A 172 17.02 9.91 -4.29
C ASP A 172 17.86 10.56 -3.18
N ALA A 173 19.19 10.54 -3.27
CA ALA A 173 20.08 11.21 -2.32
C ALA A 173 19.87 12.74 -2.34
N ALA A 174 19.76 13.35 -3.51
CA ALA A 174 19.50 14.79 -3.63
C ALA A 174 18.14 15.18 -3.05
N ARG A 175 17.08 14.40 -3.31
CA ARG A 175 15.74 14.64 -2.72
C ARG A 175 15.75 14.54 -1.20
N CYS A 176 16.39 13.52 -0.68
CA CYS A 176 16.54 13.27 0.74
C CYS A 176 17.25 14.47 1.42
N ALA A 177 18.38 14.92 0.87
CA ALA A 177 19.14 16.06 1.39
C ALA A 177 18.36 17.38 1.30
N ALA A 178 17.69 17.64 0.16
CA ALA A 178 16.92 18.88 -0.05
C ALA A 178 15.73 19.03 0.89
N GLN A 179 15.17 17.93 1.40
CA GLN A 179 14.00 17.91 2.26
C GLN A 179 14.33 17.66 3.73
N ASP A 180 15.61 17.50 4.07
CA ASP A 180 16.08 17.08 5.41
C ASP A 180 15.27 15.90 5.97
N ASN A 181 14.99 14.92 5.12
CA ASN A 181 14.06 13.82 5.40
C ASN A 181 14.59 12.47 4.93
N CYS A 182 15.81 12.12 5.38
CA CYS A 182 16.45 10.83 5.08
C CYS A 182 16.08 9.75 6.12
N ASN A 183 14.84 9.78 6.62
CA ASN A 183 14.40 8.93 7.74
C ASN A 183 14.15 7.46 7.37
N GLY A 184 14.26 7.09 6.09
CA GLY A 184 14.03 5.72 5.60
C GLY A 184 12.56 5.31 5.51
N ARG A 185 11.62 6.16 5.91
CA ARG A 185 10.18 5.91 5.84
C ARG A 185 9.56 6.51 4.58
N GLU A 186 9.75 7.79 4.39
CA GLU A 186 9.23 8.57 3.25
C GLU A 186 10.31 8.84 2.20
N ARG A 187 11.55 8.90 2.65
CA ARG A 187 12.74 9.05 1.79
C ARG A 187 13.80 8.10 2.27
N ALA A 188 14.24 7.21 1.42
CA ALA A 188 15.24 6.21 1.75
C ALA A 188 16.44 6.33 0.82
N ALA A 189 17.64 6.28 1.40
CA ALA A 189 18.87 6.16 0.61
C ALA A 189 18.89 4.90 -0.26
N CYS A 190 18.21 3.82 0.21
CA CYS A 190 17.98 2.57 -0.49
C CYS A 190 16.53 2.46 -0.96
N SER A 191 16.07 3.39 -1.78
CA SER A 191 14.70 3.38 -2.29
C SER A 191 14.44 2.20 -3.25
N PRO A 192 13.26 1.54 -3.14
CA PRO A 192 12.80 0.54 -4.13
C PRO A 192 12.81 1.05 -5.57
N HIS A 193 12.59 2.31 -5.77
CA HIS A 193 12.52 2.92 -7.11
C HIS A 193 13.82 2.79 -7.91
N ARG A 194 14.98 2.63 -7.24
CA ARG A 194 16.26 2.42 -7.93
C ARG A 194 16.31 1.12 -8.76
N THR A 195 15.45 0.16 -8.44
CA THR A 195 15.41 -1.13 -9.14
C THR A 195 14.64 -1.10 -10.46
N GLY A 196 13.83 -0.07 -10.70
CA GLY A 196 12.87 -0.04 -11.79
C GLY A 196 11.68 -1.02 -11.62
N LEU A 197 11.49 -1.56 -10.40
CA LEU A 197 10.41 -2.49 -10.05
C LEU A 197 9.31 -1.83 -9.21
N ALA A 198 9.51 -0.60 -8.74
CA ALA A 198 8.55 0.14 -7.92
C ALA A 198 7.87 1.25 -8.70
N ILE A 199 6.59 1.45 -8.40
CA ILE A 199 5.74 2.50 -8.97
C ILE A 199 4.98 3.24 -7.89
N ASP A 200 4.80 4.54 -8.08
CA ASP A 200 3.88 5.37 -7.31
C ASP A 200 2.71 5.77 -8.22
N LEU A 201 1.50 5.41 -7.83
CA LEU A 201 0.28 5.56 -8.61
C LEU A 201 -0.62 6.66 -8.07
N TYR A 202 -1.20 7.43 -8.96
CA TYR A 202 -2.25 8.38 -8.60
C TYR A 202 -3.53 7.62 -8.22
N LEU A 203 -3.94 7.73 -6.97
CA LEU A 203 -5.12 7.05 -6.42
C LEU A 203 -6.24 8.04 -6.03
N GLY A 204 -6.14 9.27 -6.53
CA GLY A 204 -6.90 10.40 -6.02
C GLY A 204 -6.17 11.07 -4.86
N THR A 205 -6.65 12.24 -4.45
CA THR A 205 -6.10 13.01 -3.32
C THR A 205 -7.22 13.67 -2.53
N ALA A 206 -6.97 13.96 -1.26
CA ALA A 206 -7.80 14.91 -0.53
C ALA A 206 -7.57 16.33 -1.09
N PRO A 207 -8.57 17.23 -1.00
CA PRO A 207 -8.43 18.59 -1.49
C PRO A 207 -7.22 19.31 -0.88
N GLY A 208 -6.40 19.92 -1.73
CA GLY A 208 -5.22 20.68 -1.32
C GLY A 208 -3.94 19.85 -1.08
N PHE A 209 -3.98 18.53 -1.28
CA PHE A 209 -2.80 17.68 -1.11
C PHE A 209 -2.22 17.20 -2.44
N ALA A 210 -0.89 17.06 -2.48
CA ALA A 210 -0.18 16.43 -3.59
C ALA A 210 -0.36 14.90 -3.58
N ALA A 211 -0.12 14.27 -4.73
CA ALA A 211 -0.26 12.81 -4.91
C ALA A 211 0.67 11.98 -3.99
N ASP A 212 1.82 12.53 -3.59
CA ASP A 212 2.79 11.90 -2.70
C ASP A 212 2.75 12.44 -1.25
N SER A 213 1.70 13.16 -0.88
CA SER A 213 1.57 13.69 0.48
C SER A 213 1.25 12.60 1.48
N SER A 214 2.12 12.41 2.46
CA SER A 214 1.97 11.47 3.57
C SER A 214 1.06 11.96 4.70
N ALA A 215 0.40 13.12 4.55
CA ALA A 215 -0.58 13.61 5.50
C ALA A 215 -1.74 12.60 5.68
N ASP A 216 -2.15 12.38 6.92
CA ASP A 216 -3.15 11.35 7.25
C ASP A 216 -4.47 11.55 6.51
N ALA A 217 -4.94 12.79 6.35
CA ALA A 217 -6.15 13.11 5.60
C ALA A 217 -6.04 12.68 4.12
N ASN A 218 -4.87 12.85 3.51
CA ASN A 218 -4.63 12.44 2.13
C ASN A 218 -4.56 10.93 1.99
N ARG A 219 -3.82 10.27 2.87
CA ARG A 219 -3.70 8.80 2.91
C ARG A 219 -5.07 8.15 3.15
N GLU A 220 -5.89 8.71 4.06
CA GLU A 220 -7.25 8.23 4.30
C GLU A 220 -8.14 8.38 3.06
N ALA A 221 -8.09 9.52 2.38
CA ALA A 221 -8.83 9.73 1.14
C ALA A 221 -8.46 8.68 0.07
N MET A 222 -7.16 8.45 -0.12
CA MET A 222 -6.66 7.43 -1.06
C MET A 222 -7.15 6.02 -0.72
N THR A 223 -7.01 5.59 0.55
CA THR A 223 -7.35 4.22 0.94
C THR A 223 -8.85 3.93 0.90
N ARG A 224 -9.69 4.96 0.91
CA ARG A 224 -11.14 4.87 0.72
C ARG A 224 -11.57 4.92 -0.74
N GLY A 225 -10.69 5.39 -1.63
CA GLY A 225 -10.96 5.52 -3.05
C GLY A 225 -11.07 4.18 -3.78
N PRO A 226 -11.75 4.17 -4.95
CA PRO A 226 -12.01 2.95 -5.71
C PRO A 226 -10.71 2.29 -6.20
N ALA A 227 -9.72 3.06 -6.62
CA ALA A 227 -8.47 2.54 -7.14
C ALA A 227 -7.69 1.76 -6.07
N TYR A 228 -7.50 2.30 -4.87
CA TYR A 228 -6.82 1.58 -3.79
C TYR A 228 -7.58 0.32 -3.39
N ARG A 229 -8.90 0.40 -3.22
CA ARG A 229 -9.73 -0.76 -2.83
C ARG A 229 -9.65 -1.87 -3.86
N TRP A 230 -9.73 -1.54 -5.15
CA TRP A 230 -9.56 -2.53 -6.22
C TRP A 230 -8.14 -3.13 -6.19
N MET A 231 -7.11 -2.31 -6.11
CA MET A 231 -5.71 -2.76 -6.08
C MET A 231 -5.42 -3.64 -4.87
N LEU A 232 -5.95 -3.30 -3.70
CA LEU A 232 -5.78 -4.07 -2.48
C LEU A 232 -6.23 -5.54 -2.65
N LEU A 233 -7.25 -5.78 -3.47
CA LEU A 233 -7.82 -7.10 -3.74
C LEU A 233 -7.18 -7.81 -4.94
N ASN A 234 -6.67 -7.05 -5.91
CA ASN A 234 -6.37 -7.57 -7.24
C ASN A 234 -4.92 -7.39 -7.69
N ALA A 235 -4.16 -6.44 -7.13
CA ALA A 235 -2.81 -6.12 -7.61
C ALA A 235 -1.85 -7.32 -7.57
N GLU A 236 -2.00 -8.22 -6.59
CA GLU A 236 -1.21 -9.45 -6.50
C GLU A 236 -1.40 -10.38 -7.71
N ARG A 237 -2.54 -10.34 -8.41
CA ARG A 237 -2.77 -11.08 -9.67
C ARG A 237 -1.78 -10.68 -10.77
N PHE A 238 -1.24 -9.47 -10.65
CA PHE A 238 -0.28 -8.86 -11.58
C PHE A 238 1.13 -8.77 -10.98
N GLY A 239 1.32 -9.33 -9.78
CA GLY A 239 2.60 -9.35 -9.08
C GLY A 239 2.94 -8.07 -8.31
N PHE A 240 1.99 -7.17 -8.06
CA PHE A 240 2.24 -5.96 -7.28
C PHE A 240 1.85 -6.12 -5.82
N VAL A 241 2.72 -5.64 -4.93
CA VAL A 241 2.52 -5.59 -3.47
C VAL A 241 2.64 -4.17 -2.96
N ASN A 242 1.82 -3.82 -1.98
CA ASN A 242 1.73 -2.46 -1.43
C ASN A 242 2.72 -2.20 -0.28
N TYR A 243 3.20 -0.97 -0.18
CA TYR A 243 3.73 -0.42 1.07
C TYR A 243 2.61 0.29 1.83
N PRO A 244 2.07 -0.29 2.90
CA PRO A 244 0.83 0.23 3.51
C PRO A 244 0.93 1.63 4.12
N PHE A 245 2.13 2.10 4.45
CA PHE A 245 2.32 3.49 4.89
C PHE A 245 2.07 4.49 3.75
N GLU A 246 2.45 4.12 2.52
CA GLU A 246 2.26 4.92 1.31
C GLU A 246 1.25 4.20 0.40
N PRO A 247 -0.05 4.55 0.44
CA PRO A 247 -1.07 3.86 -0.36
C PRO A 247 -0.77 3.84 -1.86
N TRP A 248 -0.08 4.87 -2.35
CA TRP A 248 0.33 5.01 -3.74
C TRP A 248 1.49 4.10 -4.15
N HIS A 249 2.32 3.60 -3.18
CA HIS A 249 3.56 2.87 -3.47
C HIS A 249 3.34 1.36 -3.61
N TRP A 250 3.73 0.82 -4.76
CA TRP A 250 3.60 -0.61 -5.11
C TRP A 250 4.89 -1.14 -5.71
N GLU A 251 5.27 -2.36 -5.33
CA GLU A 251 6.47 -3.04 -5.81
C GLU A 251 6.11 -4.29 -6.60
N TRP A 252 6.69 -4.43 -7.79
CA TRP A 252 6.48 -5.61 -8.63
C TRP A 252 7.42 -6.75 -8.21
N THR A 253 6.86 -7.94 -8.03
CA THR A 253 7.54 -9.14 -7.51
C THR A 253 7.86 -10.17 -8.59
N GLY A 254 7.52 -9.92 -9.85
CA GLY A 254 7.72 -10.85 -10.94
C GLY A 254 9.19 -11.03 -11.36
N GLU A 255 10.09 -10.20 -10.80
CA GLU A 255 11.54 -10.31 -10.98
C GLU A 255 12.21 -10.00 -9.64
N ALA A 256 13.24 -10.78 -9.29
CA ALA A 256 14.03 -10.51 -8.10
C ALA A 256 14.88 -9.24 -8.29
N PRO A 257 14.95 -8.35 -7.29
CA PRO A 257 15.88 -7.22 -7.33
C PRO A 257 17.32 -7.77 -7.33
N ARG A 258 18.19 -7.16 -8.14
CA ARG A 258 19.60 -7.54 -8.18
C ARG A 258 20.30 -7.08 -6.90
N THR A 259 21.18 -7.92 -6.38
CA THR A 259 22.13 -7.54 -5.33
C THR A 259 23.36 -6.90 -5.95
N PRO A 260 24.11 -6.08 -5.20
CA PRO A 260 25.37 -5.47 -5.65
C PRO A 260 26.40 -6.51 -6.06
#